data_dfc73d3922ca9b234a1245a99ffec6c5
#
_entry.id   dfc73d3922ca9b234a1245a99ffec6c5
#
_cell.length_a   1.000
_cell.length_b   1.000
_cell.length_c   1.000
_cell.angle_alpha   90.00
_cell.angle_beta   90.00
_cell.angle_gamma   90.00
#
_symmetry.space_group_name_H-M   'P 1'
#
loop_
_entity.id
_entity.type
_entity.pdbx_description
1 polymer ?
#
loop_
_entity_poly.entity_id
_entity_poly.type
_entity_poly.pdbx_seq_one_letter_code
_entity_poly.pdbx_strand_id
1 'polypeptide(L)'
;MECKPLAYRQKLIKSGDLLEIYSYEQAIRINHKRKKRKKAKKEKPEENELDKRMKSDFSLRRTRANIVRLVNSNPELKIFITLTFDDKKSETGSFTDITQCNSIFSNFIKRLKRYYPDLLYLAVPEFQSDYYFRSKVKKEHGGNIHYHVLSNLSYTANSQLADLWRYGFVNINNIRHVSRVGLYVAKYIAKELFDGRLKGKKKVFYSRQLKRPEIIITAQKIKAYLSSLKSPPELLLDKHYKSDYVGEVSYRLFKES
;
A
#
# COMPACT_ATOMS: atom_id res chain seq x y z
N MET A 1 30.63 -14.06 -6.97
CA MET A 1 29.17 -14.18 -6.73
C MET A 1 28.92 -14.36 -5.24
N GLU A 2 28.32 -13.38 -4.57
CA GLU A 2 27.96 -13.54 -3.15
C GLU A 2 26.83 -14.59 -3.02
N CYS A 3 27.09 -15.66 -2.28
CA CYS A 3 26.06 -16.67 -1.99
C CYS A 3 24.98 -16.06 -1.10
N LYS A 4 23.72 -16.05 -1.55
CA LYS A 4 22.59 -15.59 -0.71
C LYS A 4 22.45 -16.55 0.47
N PRO A 5 22.26 -16.05 1.71
CA PRO A 5 22.11 -16.91 2.87
C PRO A 5 20.86 -17.79 2.72
N LEU A 6 20.96 -19.05 3.16
CA LEU A 6 19.84 -20.00 3.15
C LEU A 6 18.78 -19.68 4.21
N ALA A 7 19.16 -18.93 5.24
CA ALA A 7 18.29 -18.50 6.32
C ALA A 7 18.81 -17.22 6.97
N TYR A 8 17.96 -16.48 7.69
CA TYR A 8 18.35 -15.27 8.42
C TYR A 8 17.57 -15.14 9.74
N ARG A 9 18.20 -14.52 10.74
CA ARG A 9 17.59 -14.14 12.03
C ARG A 9 17.37 -12.64 12.17
N GLN A 10 17.95 -11.84 11.30
CA GLN A 10 17.78 -10.40 11.30
C GLN A 10 17.41 -9.92 9.90
N LYS A 11 16.58 -8.89 9.86
CA LYS A 11 16.17 -8.21 8.64
C LYS A 11 16.08 -6.71 8.90
N LEU A 12 16.74 -5.93 8.06
CA LEU A 12 16.58 -4.49 7.98
C LEU A 12 15.78 -4.15 6.72
N ILE A 13 14.81 -3.26 6.86
CA ILE A 13 14.06 -2.69 5.73
C ILE A 13 14.25 -1.17 5.79
N LYS A 14 14.90 -0.62 4.76
CA LYS A 14 15.05 0.82 4.56
C LYS A 14 13.95 1.32 3.65
N SER A 15 13.23 2.37 4.08
CA SER A 15 12.20 3.03 3.30
C SER A 15 12.26 4.55 3.52
N GLY A 16 12.92 5.25 2.61
CA GLY A 16 13.29 6.66 2.79
C GLY A 16 14.27 6.81 3.96
N ASP A 17 13.93 7.67 4.91
CA ASP A 17 14.69 7.92 6.14
C ASP A 17 14.32 6.94 7.30
N LEU A 18 13.45 5.98 7.06
CA LEU A 18 13.02 5.02 8.08
C LEU A 18 13.72 3.67 7.92
N LEU A 19 14.19 3.13 9.07
CA LEU A 19 14.83 1.83 9.19
C LEU A 19 14.01 0.94 10.11
N GLU A 20 13.47 -0.14 9.58
CA GLU A 20 12.80 -1.17 10.35
C GLU A 20 13.75 -2.34 10.57
N ILE A 21 14.06 -2.66 11.82
CA ILE A 21 14.93 -3.80 12.16
C ILE A 21 14.10 -4.85 12.87
N TYR A 22 14.10 -6.04 12.31
CA TYR A 22 13.50 -7.24 12.89
C TYR A 22 14.59 -8.18 13.35
N SER A 23 14.46 -8.71 14.58
CA SER A 23 15.27 -9.82 15.08
C SER A 23 14.34 -10.96 15.48
N TYR A 24 14.69 -12.17 15.07
CA TYR A 24 13.87 -13.37 15.24
C TYR A 24 14.62 -14.40 16.09
N GLU A 25 13.94 -15.02 17.04
CA GLU A 25 14.48 -16.10 17.84
C GLU A 25 14.87 -17.30 16.95
N GLN A 26 13.97 -17.69 16.06
CA GLN A 26 14.21 -18.76 15.08
C GLN A 26 14.54 -18.20 13.70
N ALA A 27 15.43 -18.86 12.99
CA ALA A 27 15.86 -18.43 11.67
C ALA A 27 14.75 -18.62 10.61
N ILE A 28 14.51 -17.58 9.82
CA ILE A 28 13.60 -17.63 8.67
C ILE A 28 14.34 -18.20 7.47
N ARG A 29 13.88 -19.33 6.96
CA ARG A 29 14.44 -19.97 5.77
C ARG A 29 14.05 -19.21 4.51
N ILE A 30 15.01 -18.93 3.63
CA ILE A 30 14.75 -18.34 2.32
C ILE A 30 14.41 -19.51 1.37
N ASN A 31 13.14 -19.58 0.96
CA ASN A 31 12.76 -20.54 -0.07
C ASN A 31 13.38 -20.11 -1.41
N HIS A 32 14.51 -20.68 -1.79
CA HIS A 32 14.90 -20.70 -3.19
C HIS A 32 13.76 -21.37 -3.96
N LYS A 33 13.31 -20.76 -5.07
CA LYS A 33 12.21 -21.24 -5.90
C LYS A 33 12.31 -22.77 -6.02
N ARG A 34 11.44 -23.50 -5.32
CA ARG A 34 11.26 -24.93 -5.58
C ARG A 34 10.86 -25.02 -7.04
N LYS A 35 11.66 -25.72 -7.88
CA LYS A 35 11.21 -26.15 -9.21
C LYS A 35 9.80 -26.72 -9.00
N LYS A 36 8.81 -26.20 -9.73
CA LYS A 36 7.44 -26.69 -9.65
C LYS A 36 7.44 -28.18 -9.93
N ARG A 37 7.60 -29.03 -8.92
CA ARG A 37 7.19 -30.42 -9.01
C ARG A 37 5.69 -30.37 -9.23
N LYS A 38 5.19 -31.00 -10.30
CA LYS A 38 3.76 -31.24 -10.48
C LYS A 38 3.27 -31.94 -9.20
N LYS A 39 2.66 -31.17 -8.31
CA LYS A 39 2.04 -31.75 -7.12
C LYS A 39 0.83 -32.52 -7.63
N ALA A 40 0.77 -33.84 -7.35
CA ALA A 40 -0.49 -34.53 -7.32
C ALA A 40 -1.49 -33.69 -6.52
N LYS A 41 -2.71 -33.54 -7.02
CA LYS A 41 -3.81 -32.85 -6.31
C LYS A 41 -4.05 -33.60 -4.98
N LYS A 42 -3.35 -33.21 -3.92
CA LYS A 42 -3.81 -33.55 -2.57
C LYS A 42 -4.98 -32.62 -2.28
N GLU A 43 -6.10 -33.18 -1.94
CA GLU A 43 -7.23 -32.45 -1.38
C GLU A 43 -6.71 -31.53 -0.27
N LYS A 44 -6.98 -30.26 -0.40
CA LYS A 44 -6.64 -29.30 0.66
C LYS A 44 -7.58 -29.59 1.82
N PRO A 45 -7.05 -29.72 3.07
CA PRO A 45 -7.93 -29.77 4.23
C PRO A 45 -8.90 -28.59 4.16
N GLU A 46 -10.16 -28.83 4.45
CA GLU A 46 -11.15 -27.75 4.56
C GLU A 46 -10.71 -26.76 5.62
N GLU A 47 -10.33 -25.58 5.18
CA GLU A 47 -9.99 -24.48 6.08
C GLU A 47 -11.29 -23.96 6.70
N ASN A 48 -11.34 -23.87 8.03
CA ASN A 48 -12.47 -23.27 8.71
C ASN A 48 -12.56 -21.75 8.42
N GLU A 49 -13.72 -21.17 8.67
CA GLU A 49 -13.97 -19.73 8.42
C GLU A 49 -13.02 -18.82 9.23
N LEU A 50 -12.63 -19.24 10.44
CA LEU A 50 -11.73 -18.50 11.30
C LEU A 50 -10.32 -18.41 10.70
N ASP A 51 -9.79 -19.54 10.21
CA ASP A 51 -8.48 -19.58 9.54
C ASP A 51 -8.46 -18.72 8.27
N LYS A 52 -9.53 -18.75 7.49
CA LYS A 52 -9.68 -17.90 6.29
C LYS A 52 -9.67 -16.41 6.66
N ARG A 53 -10.37 -16.01 7.73
CA ARG A 53 -10.38 -14.64 8.25
C ARG A 53 -9.00 -14.22 8.74
N MET A 54 -8.34 -15.01 9.57
CA MET A 54 -6.99 -14.71 10.08
C MET A 54 -5.97 -14.54 8.94
N LYS A 55 -5.99 -15.42 7.93
CA LYS A 55 -5.11 -15.32 6.75
C LYS A 55 -5.40 -14.05 5.93
N SER A 56 -6.68 -13.70 5.80
CA SER A 56 -7.10 -12.46 5.15
C SER A 56 -6.54 -11.24 5.87
N ASP A 57 -6.72 -11.16 7.19
CA ASP A 57 -6.27 -10.03 8.01
C ASP A 57 -4.75 -9.89 8.00
N PHE A 58 -4.02 -10.99 8.07
CA PHE A 58 -2.56 -10.98 7.96
C PHE A 58 -2.11 -10.45 6.59
N SER A 59 -2.75 -10.90 5.51
CA SER A 59 -2.47 -10.44 4.15
C SER A 59 -2.72 -8.93 4.01
N LEU A 60 -3.81 -8.43 4.59
CA LEU A 60 -4.18 -7.01 4.54
C LEU A 60 -3.21 -6.14 5.35
N ARG A 61 -2.83 -6.56 6.56
CA ARG A 61 -1.81 -5.88 7.38
C ARG A 61 -0.47 -5.80 6.64
N ARG A 62 -0.07 -6.89 5.98
CA ARG A 62 1.14 -6.93 5.15
C ARG A 62 1.05 -5.97 3.96
N THR A 63 -0.08 -5.92 3.28
CA THR A 63 -0.33 -5.00 2.16
C THR A 63 -0.22 -3.55 2.63
N ARG A 64 -0.86 -3.21 3.76
CA ARG A 64 -0.76 -1.88 4.38
C ARG A 64 0.69 -1.48 4.67
N ALA A 65 1.45 -2.36 5.34
CA ALA A 65 2.84 -2.11 5.64
C ALA A 65 3.69 -1.88 4.37
N ASN A 66 3.46 -2.67 3.33
CA ASN A 66 4.15 -2.52 2.05
C ASN A 66 3.83 -1.19 1.35
N ILE A 67 2.58 -0.71 1.46
CA ILE A 67 2.19 0.59 0.92
C ILE A 67 2.89 1.72 1.68
N VAL A 68 2.91 1.67 3.02
CA VAL A 68 3.61 2.67 3.85
C VAL A 68 5.10 2.74 3.47
N ARG A 69 5.76 1.60 3.38
CA ARG A 69 7.17 1.52 2.96
C ARG A 69 7.39 2.08 1.56
N LEU A 70 6.49 1.74 0.62
CA LEU A 70 6.57 2.25 -0.75
C LEU A 70 6.43 3.77 -0.79
N VAL A 71 5.50 4.35 -0.03
CA VAL A 71 5.31 5.81 0.07
C VAL A 71 6.54 6.45 0.69
N ASN A 72 7.06 5.92 1.80
CA ASN A 72 8.25 6.46 2.46
C ASN A 72 9.49 6.41 1.56
N SER A 73 9.59 5.41 0.67
CA SER A 73 10.68 5.31 -0.31
C SER A 73 10.58 6.31 -1.47
N ASN A 74 9.46 7.06 -1.57
CA ASN A 74 9.20 8.03 -2.64
C ASN A 74 8.72 9.37 -2.05
N PRO A 75 9.62 10.13 -1.43
CA PRO A 75 9.27 11.38 -0.74
C PRO A 75 8.78 12.49 -1.68
N GLU A 76 8.97 12.33 -3.00
CA GLU A 76 8.44 13.21 -4.04
C GLU A 76 6.92 13.13 -4.18
N LEU A 77 6.27 12.09 -3.67
CA LEU A 77 4.81 11.96 -3.70
C LEU A 77 4.19 12.89 -2.65
N LYS A 78 3.83 14.12 -3.04
CA LYS A 78 3.37 15.19 -2.14
C LYS A 78 2.00 15.78 -2.49
N ILE A 79 1.38 15.33 -3.57
CA ILE A 79 0.05 15.77 -3.99
C ILE A 79 -0.93 14.64 -3.78
N PHE A 80 -1.95 14.90 -2.95
CA PHE A 80 -3.03 13.97 -2.66
C PHE A 80 -4.30 14.39 -3.41
N ILE A 81 -4.79 13.51 -4.28
CA ILE A 81 -5.94 13.77 -5.13
C ILE A 81 -7.05 12.79 -4.74
N THR A 82 -8.26 13.31 -4.58
CA THR A 82 -9.46 12.50 -4.45
C THR A 82 -10.29 12.65 -5.73
N LEU A 83 -10.53 11.53 -6.41
CA LEU A 83 -11.39 11.46 -7.58
C LEU A 83 -12.74 10.88 -7.16
N THR A 84 -13.80 11.66 -7.36
CA THR A 84 -15.16 11.29 -7.02
C THR A 84 -15.97 11.09 -8.29
N PHE A 85 -16.80 10.07 -8.33
CA PHE A 85 -17.77 9.88 -9.41
C PHE A 85 -19.05 10.67 -9.13
N ASP A 86 -19.67 11.17 -10.20
CA ASP A 86 -20.97 11.83 -10.21
C ASP A 86 -22.01 10.90 -10.86
N ASP A 87 -23.03 10.48 -10.12
CA ASP A 87 -24.07 9.55 -10.59
C ASP A 87 -24.76 10.03 -11.86
N LYS A 88 -24.87 11.35 -12.06
CA LYS A 88 -25.44 11.94 -13.29
C LYS A 88 -24.65 11.60 -14.55
N LYS A 89 -23.41 11.15 -14.41
CA LYS A 89 -22.53 10.74 -15.51
C LYS A 89 -22.47 9.22 -15.69
N SER A 90 -23.28 8.48 -14.96
CA SER A 90 -23.40 7.03 -15.08
C SER A 90 -24.56 6.64 -15.95
N GLU A 91 -24.35 5.71 -16.87
CA GLU A 91 -25.41 5.09 -17.65
C GLU A 91 -26.33 4.19 -16.80
N THR A 92 -25.82 3.68 -15.68
CA THR A 92 -26.53 2.78 -14.74
C THR A 92 -27.00 3.47 -13.46
N GLY A 93 -26.84 4.80 -13.35
CA GLY A 93 -27.24 5.59 -12.17
C GLY A 93 -26.29 5.51 -10.99
N SER A 94 -25.18 4.72 -11.08
CA SER A 94 -24.21 4.61 -9.99
C SER A 94 -22.83 4.18 -10.47
N PHE A 95 -21.80 4.36 -9.62
CA PHE A 95 -20.43 3.90 -9.83
C PHE A 95 -20.00 2.97 -8.67
N THR A 96 -20.68 1.85 -8.53
CA THR A 96 -20.45 0.83 -7.49
C THR A 96 -19.74 -0.42 -8.03
N ASP A 97 -19.72 -0.65 -9.36
CA ASP A 97 -18.93 -1.75 -9.94
C ASP A 97 -17.44 -1.40 -9.98
N ILE A 98 -16.69 -2.02 -9.08
CA ILE A 98 -15.22 -1.83 -8.96
C ILE A 98 -14.47 -2.19 -10.25
N THR A 99 -14.97 -3.11 -11.07
CA THR A 99 -14.30 -3.53 -12.31
C THR A 99 -14.40 -2.43 -13.37
N GLN A 100 -15.59 -1.88 -13.53
CA GLN A 100 -15.86 -0.74 -14.41
C GLN A 100 -15.07 0.49 -13.94
N CYS A 101 -15.16 0.85 -12.64
CA CYS A 101 -14.46 1.99 -12.07
C CYS A 101 -12.94 1.87 -12.22
N ASN A 102 -12.37 0.67 -11.99
CA ASN A 102 -10.94 0.42 -12.20
C ASN A 102 -10.51 0.61 -13.68
N SER A 103 -11.36 0.28 -14.63
CA SER A 103 -11.11 0.53 -16.06
C SER A 103 -11.11 2.04 -16.37
N ILE A 104 -12.10 2.76 -15.85
CA ILE A 104 -12.21 4.23 -15.98
C ILE A 104 -10.99 4.90 -15.35
N PHE A 105 -10.62 4.51 -14.14
CA PHE A 105 -9.42 5.02 -13.45
C PHE A 105 -8.14 4.75 -14.27
N SER A 106 -7.99 3.55 -14.81
CA SER A 106 -6.83 3.19 -15.62
C SER A 106 -6.73 4.05 -16.89
N ASN A 107 -7.87 4.37 -17.52
CA ASN A 107 -7.92 5.26 -18.67
C ASN A 107 -7.63 6.72 -18.30
N PHE A 108 -8.06 7.18 -17.12
CA PHE A 108 -7.68 8.48 -16.58
C PHE A 108 -6.14 8.58 -16.41
N ILE A 109 -5.52 7.57 -15.79
CA ILE A 109 -4.06 7.55 -15.64
C ILE A 109 -3.33 7.56 -16.98
N LYS A 110 -3.84 6.85 -18.00
CA LYS A 110 -3.26 6.90 -19.36
C LYS A 110 -3.34 8.31 -19.96
N ARG A 111 -4.50 9.00 -19.80
CA ARG A 111 -4.65 10.40 -20.24
C ARG A 111 -3.70 11.32 -19.50
N LEU A 112 -3.66 11.20 -18.18
CA LEU A 112 -2.81 12.03 -17.33
C LEU A 112 -1.32 11.89 -17.69
N LYS A 113 -0.85 10.67 -17.99
CA LYS A 113 0.53 10.41 -18.41
C LYS A 113 0.90 11.00 -19.77
N ARG A 114 -0.04 11.32 -20.64
CA ARG A 114 0.25 12.03 -21.90
C ARG A 114 0.64 13.49 -21.66
N TYR A 115 0.08 14.11 -20.61
CA TYR A 115 0.41 15.49 -20.22
C TYR A 115 1.57 15.54 -19.23
N TYR A 116 1.74 14.47 -18.42
CA TYR A 116 2.77 14.36 -17.39
C TYR A 116 3.51 13.02 -17.54
N PRO A 117 4.47 12.91 -18.50
CA PRO A 117 5.16 11.64 -18.79
C PRO A 117 5.88 11.04 -17.58
N ASP A 118 6.45 11.90 -16.72
CA ASP A 118 7.18 11.51 -15.49
C ASP A 118 6.26 11.30 -14.27
N LEU A 119 4.95 11.16 -14.49
CA LEU A 119 3.99 10.93 -13.42
C LEU A 119 4.31 9.66 -12.64
N LEU A 120 4.63 9.84 -11.36
CA LEU A 120 4.65 8.81 -10.35
C LEU A 120 3.39 8.90 -9.50
N TYR A 121 2.76 7.77 -9.24
CA TYR A 121 1.56 7.73 -8.42
C TYR A 121 1.39 6.41 -7.68
N LEU A 122 0.65 6.48 -6.57
CA LEU A 122 0.05 5.36 -5.87
C LEU A 122 -1.42 5.70 -5.65
N ALA A 123 -2.33 4.77 -5.94
CA ALA A 123 -3.76 4.99 -5.78
C ALA A 123 -4.48 3.78 -5.19
N VAL A 124 -5.57 4.06 -4.47
CA VAL A 124 -6.46 3.06 -3.88
C VAL A 124 -7.92 3.46 -4.09
N PRO A 125 -8.80 2.50 -4.41
CA PRO A 125 -10.23 2.73 -4.40
C PRO A 125 -10.77 2.70 -2.96
N GLU A 126 -11.77 3.50 -2.69
CA GLU A 126 -12.55 3.56 -1.46
C GLU A 126 -14.04 3.57 -1.80
N PHE A 127 -14.85 2.76 -1.11
CA PHE A 127 -16.30 2.90 -1.19
C PHE A 127 -16.79 3.98 -0.24
N GLN A 128 -17.57 4.91 -0.73
CA GLN A 128 -18.26 5.87 0.12
C GLN A 128 -19.25 5.18 1.05
N SER A 129 -19.74 5.95 2.03
CA SER A 129 -20.86 5.53 2.85
C SER A 129 -22.08 5.18 1.99
N ASP A 130 -22.74 4.07 2.32
CA ASP A 130 -24.01 3.69 1.70
C ASP A 130 -25.18 4.61 2.09
N TYR A 131 -24.92 5.59 2.94
CA TYR A 131 -25.91 6.56 3.43
C TYR A 131 -25.58 7.97 2.92
N TYR A 132 -26.61 8.76 2.67
CA TYR A 132 -26.41 10.18 2.34
C TYR A 132 -25.77 10.93 3.51
N PHE A 133 -24.97 11.94 3.20
CA PHE A 133 -24.30 12.74 4.22
C PHE A 133 -25.31 13.44 5.13
N ARG A 134 -25.11 13.33 6.45
CA ARG A 134 -25.99 13.86 7.50
C ARG A 134 -27.42 13.30 7.54
N SER A 135 -27.72 12.26 6.81
CA SER A 135 -29.00 11.59 6.89
C SER A 135 -28.82 10.09 7.17
N LYS A 136 -29.86 9.45 7.73
CA LYS A 136 -29.89 7.99 7.89
C LYS A 136 -30.49 7.29 6.66
N VAL A 137 -30.75 8.04 5.59
CA VAL A 137 -31.33 7.51 4.36
C VAL A 137 -30.25 6.74 3.62
N LYS A 138 -30.52 5.47 3.35
CA LYS A 138 -29.62 4.60 2.56
C LYS A 138 -29.75 4.97 1.09
N LYS A 139 -28.62 4.99 0.39
CA LYS A 139 -28.58 5.17 -1.06
C LYS A 139 -29.09 3.89 -1.75
N GLU A 140 -29.85 4.03 -2.81
CA GLU A 140 -30.44 2.92 -3.56
C GLU A 140 -29.37 1.92 -4.04
N HIS A 141 -28.28 2.42 -4.58
CA HIS A 141 -27.20 1.61 -5.14
C HIS A 141 -25.96 1.50 -4.21
N GLY A 142 -26.06 1.96 -2.95
CA GLY A 142 -24.93 2.02 -2.03
C GLY A 142 -23.98 3.19 -2.32
N GLY A 143 -22.80 3.15 -1.71
CA GLY A 143 -21.81 4.21 -1.86
C GLY A 143 -20.97 4.05 -3.12
N ASN A 144 -20.83 5.13 -3.89
CA ASN A 144 -19.93 5.18 -5.03
C ASN A 144 -18.47 4.95 -4.65
N ILE A 145 -17.67 4.58 -5.63
CA ILE A 145 -16.24 4.43 -5.46
C ILE A 145 -15.56 5.79 -5.59
N HIS A 146 -14.60 6.05 -4.70
CA HIS A 146 -13.61 7.12 -4.82
C HIS A 146 -12.25 6.52 -5.14
N TYR A 147 -11.37 7.31 -5.73
CA TYR A 147 -9.94 6.98 -5.81
C TYR A 147 -9.14 8.01 -5.05
N HIS A 148 -8.36 7.55 -4.09
CA HIS A 148 -7.34 8.37 -3.43
C HIS A 148 -6.01 8.13 -4.13
N VAL A 149 -5.46 9.19 -4.69
CA VAL A 149 -4.22 9.15 -5.49
C VAL A 149 -3.17 10.02 -4.81
N LEU A 150 -2.05 9.45 -4.48
CA LEU A 150 -0.84 10.16 -4.07
C LEU A 150 0.09 10.25 -5.28
N SER A 151 0.61 11.45 -5.60
CA SER A 151 1.40 11.68 -6.80
C SER A 151 2.52 12.70 -6.61
N ASN A 152 3.46 12.72 -7.57
CA ASN A 152 4.52 13.73 -7.69
C ASN A 152 4.13 14.90 -8.60
N LEU A 153 2.83 15.06 -8.93
CA LEU A 153 2.39 16.16 -9.76
C LEU A 153 2.92 17.50 -9.22
N SER A 154 3.34 18.39 -10.11
CA SER A 154 3.47 19.80 -9.82
C SER A 154 2.09 20.42 -9.62
N TYR A 155 2.04 21.72 -9.29
CA TYR A 155 0.77 22.43 -9.20
C TYR A 155 -0.03 22.26 -10.51
N THR A 156 -1.26 21.80 -10.37
CA THR A 156 -2.19 21.61 -11.49
C THR A 156 -3.55 22.15 -11.06
N ALA A 157 -4.18 22.96 -11.89
CA ALA A 157 -5.51 23.48 -11.57
C ALA A 157 -6.55 22.34 -11.47
N ASN A 158 -7.46 22.46 -10.50
CA ASN A 158 -8.55 21.50 -10.34
C ASN A 158 -9.35 21.28 -11.61
N SER A 159 -9.61 22.36 -12.38
CA SER A 159 -10.33 22.32 -13.67
C SER A 159 -9.64 21.38 -14.68
N GLN A 160 -8.32 21.53 -14.87
CA GLN A 160 -7.56 20.68 -15.77
C GLN A 160 -7.65 19.19 -15.41
N LEU A 161 -7.55 18.87 -14.10
CA LEU A 161 -7.67 17.49 -13.67
C LEU A 161 -9.11 16.97 -13.78
N ALA A 162 -10.11 17.84 -13.55
CA ALA A 162 -11.52 17.50 -13.74
C ALA A 162 -11.84 17.20 -15.20
N ASP A 163 -11.29 17.98 -16.13
CA ASP A 163 -11.42 17.75 -17.58
C ASP A 163 -10.79 16.43 -18.01
N LEU A 164 -9.67 16.06 -17.40
CA LEU A 164 -9.04 14.77 -17.63
C LEU A 164 -9.79 13.62 -16.93
N TRP A 165 -10.38 13.87 -15.76
CA TRP A 165 -11.14 12.87 -15.02
C TRP A 165 -12.46 12.55 -15.73
N ARG A 166 -13.28 13.53 -16.09
CA ARG A 166 -14.53 13.46 -16.85
C ARG A 166 -15.74 12.89 -16.12
N TYR A 167 -15.56 12.09 -15.09
CA TYR A 167 -16.62 11.31 -14.44
C TYR A 167 -17.12 11.90 -13.11
N GLY A 168 -16.69 13.11 -12.76
CA GLY A 168 -17.15 13.76 -11.54
C GLY A 168 -16.17 14.80 -11.00
N PHE A 169 -16.02 14.82 -9.69
CA PHE A 169 -15.28 15.87 -8.99
C PHE A 169 -13.85 15.48 -8.69
N VAL A 170 -12.98 16.48 -8.64
CA VAL A 170 -11.58 16.32 -8.26
C VAL A 170 -11.30 17.25 -7.08
N ASN A 171 -10.65 16.72 -6.05
CA ASN A 171 -10.12 17.52 -4.94
C ASN A 171 -8.62 17.27 -4.86
N ILE A 172 -7.82 18.35 -4.80
CA ILE A 172 -6.35 18.29 -4.76
C ILE A 172 -5.88 18.93 -3.47
N ASN A 173 -5.08 18.19 -2.71
CA ASN A 173 -4.44 18.66 -1.49
C ASN A 173 -2.93 18.53 -1.59
N ASN A 174 -2.24 19.62 -1.29
CA ASN A 174 -0.79 19.59 -1.13
C ASN A 174 -0.47 19.14 0.30
N ILE A 175 0.19 17.98 0.42
CA ILE A 175 0.54 17.38 1.72
C ILE A 175 2.04 17.50 2.04
N ARG A 176 2.74 18.49 1.47
CA ARG A 176 4.17 18.74 1.75
C ARG A 176 4.45 19.02 3.23
N HIS A 177 3.49 19.59 3.95
CA HIS A 177 3.55 19.85 5.39
C HIS A 177 3.42 18.59 6.25
N VAL A 178 3.02 17.45 5.67
CA VAL A 178 2.84 16.20 6.42
C VAL A 178 4.19 15.52 6.58
N SER A 179 4.70 15.44 7.81
CA SER A 179 6.00 14.84 8.11
C SER A 179 6.04 13.31 7.89
N ARG A 180 4.92 12.61 8.09
CA ARG A 180 4.81 11.15 7.96
C ARG A 180 3.78 10.78 6.90
N VAL A 181 4.07 11.09 5.64
CA VAL A 181 3.15 10.88 4.51
C VAL A 181 2.68 9.42 4.40
N GLY A 182 3.58 8.46 4.63
CA GLY A 182 3.24 7.04 4.61
C GLY A 182 2.15 6.68 5.62
N LEU A 183 2.23 7.21 6.86
CA LEU A 183 1.21 6.98 7.89
C LEU A 183 -0.08 7.74 7.59
N TYR A 184 0.02 8.96 7.07
CA TYR A 184 -1.13 9.75 6.64
C TYR A 184 -1.94 8.99 5.58
N VAL A 185 -1.28 8.52 4.54
CA VAL A 185 -1.91 7.75 3.46
C VAL A 185 -2.45 6.40 3.98
N ALA A 186 -1.72 5.74 4.89
CA ALA A 186 -2.17 4.50 5.49
C ALA A 186 -3.49 4.61 6.26
N LYS A 187 -3.82 5.80 6.81
CA LYS A 187 -5.10 6.05 7.47
C LYS A 187 -6.28 5.90 6.50
N TYR A 188 -6.15 6.41 5.29
CA TYR A 188 -7.18 6.29 4.25
C TYR A 188 -7.21 4.89 3.65
N ILE A 189 -6.04 4.30 3.40
CA ILE A 189 -5.91 2.98 2.78
C ILE A 189 -6.34 1.84 3.72
N ALA A 190 -6.07 1.98 5.02
CA ALA A 190 -6.25 0.88 5.97
C ALA A 190 -7.70 0.43 6.12
N LYS A 191 -8.62 1.38 6.15
CA LYS A 191 -10.06 1.12 6.31
C LYS A 191 -10.58 0.35 5.10
N GLU A 192 -10.19 0.77 3.91
CA GLU A 192 -10.75 0.30 2.65
C GLU A 192 -10.20 -1.05 2.18
N LEU A 193 -8.97 -1.38 2.55
CA LEU A 193 -8.42 -2.71 2.23
C LEU A 193 -9.24 -3.86 2.84
N PHE A 194 -9.98 -3.58 3.92
CA PHE A 194 -10.84 -4.55 4.62
C PHE A 194 -12.26 -4.63 4.04
N ASP A 195 -12.64 -3.75 3.10
CA ASP A 195 -13.96 -3.80 2.49
C ASP A 195 -14.15 -5.10 1.69
N GLY A 196 -15.17 -5.87 2.08
CA GLY A 196 -15.47 -7.17 1.46
C GLY A 196 -15.78 -7.07 -0.04
N ARG A 197 -16.31 -5.94 -0.50
CA ARG A 197 -16.61 -5.64 -1.91
C ARG A 197 -15.35 -5.65 -2.78
N LEU A 198 -14.17 -5.40 -2.18
CA LEU A 198 -12.87 -5.43 -2.84
C LEU A 198 -12.21 -6.83 -2.84
N LYS A 199 -12.85 -7.86 -2.30
CA LYS A 199 -12.29 -9.23 -2.26
C LYS A 199 -12.04 -9.75 -3.68
N GLY A 200 -10.80 -10.22 -3.95
CA GLY A 200 -10.41 -10.73 -5.27
C GLY A 200 -10.21 -9.65 -6.35
N LYS A 201 -10.43 -8.38 -6.05
CA LYS A 201 -10.25 -7.27 -6.99
C LYS A 201 -8.92 -6.53 -6.75
N LYS A 202 -8.47 -5.79 -7.77
CA LYS A 202 -7.27 -4.96 -7.65
C LYS A 202 -7.56 -3.76 -6.75
N LYS A 203 -6.81 -3.68 -5.64
CA LYS A 203 -7.00 -2.68 -4.57
C LYS A 203 -5.93 -1.59 -4.56
N VAL A 204 -4.82 -1.78 -5.26
CA VAL A 204 -3.70 -0.85 -5.26
C VAL A 204 -3.18 -0.68 -6.68
N PHE A 205 -3.05 0.56 -7.09
CA PHE A 205 -2.48 0.97 -8.37
C PHE A 205 -1.25 1.81 -8.10
N TYR A 206 -0.17 1.60 -8.83
CA TYR A 206 1.04 2.41 -8.68
C TYR A 206 1.93 2.36 -9.91
N SER A 207 2.74 3.38 -10.07
CA SER A 207 3.77 3.46 -11.11
C SER A 207 4.85 2.40 -10.89
N ARG A 208 5.26 1.70 -11.97
CA ARG A 208 6.33 0.67 -11.87
C ARG A 208 7.69 1.29 -11.49
N GLN A 209 7.90 2.56 -11.82
CA GLN A 209 9.11 3.33 -11.56
C GLN A 209 9.28 3.74 -10.09
N LEU A 210 8.27 3.57 -9.23
CA LEU A 210 8.42 3.88 -7.80
C LEU A 210 9.57 3.08 -7.19
N LYS A 211 10.42 3.76 -6.44
CA LYS A 211 11.52 3.17 -5.68
C LYS A 211 10.97 2.17 -4.67
N ARG A 212 11.58 1.01 -4.59
CA ARG A 212 11.20 -0.03 -3.64
C ARG A 212 12.01 0.11 -2.35
N PRO A 213 11.42 -0.27 -1.19
CA PRO A 213 12.22 -0.38 0.02
C PRO A 213 13.36 -1.36 -0.16
N GLU A 214 14.54 -1.02 0.35
CA GLU A 214 15.68 -1.89 0.38
C GLU A 214 15.57 -2.89 1.53
N ILE A 215 15.92 -4.16 1.27
CA ILE A 215 15.84 -5.23 2.27
C ILE A 215 17.22 -5.88 2.42
N ILE A 216 17.78 -5.80 3.62
CA ILE A 216 19.05 -6.41 4.00
C ILE A 216 18.77 -7.52 5.03
N ILE A 217 19.23 -8.73 4.76
CA ILE A 217 18.95 -9.92 5.60
C ILE A 217 20.21 -10.60 6.15
N THR A 218 21.40 -10.08 5.84
CA THR A 218 22.68 -10.60 6.37
C THR A 218 23.11 -9.75 7.54
N ALA A 219 23.30 -10.34 8.72
CA ALA A 219 23.68 -9.61 9.95
C ALA A 219 24.94 -8.76 9.74
N GLN A 220 25.92 -9.29 9.02
CA GLN A 220 27.14 -8.57 8.69
C GLN A 220 26.87 -7.31 7.85
N LYS A 221 26.02 -7.42 6.82
CA LYS A 221 25.63 -6.25 5.99
C LYS A 221 24.79 -5.24 6.77
N ILE A 222 23.91 -5.71 7.68
CA ILE A 222 23.14 -4.82 8.56
C ILE A 222 24.10 -4.04 9.47
N LYS A 223 25.06 -4.71 10.10
CA LYS A 223 26.08 -4.07 10.94
C LYS A 223 26.89 -3.05 10.14
N ALA A 224 27.39 -3.43 8.97
CA ALA A 224 28.15 -2.54 8.09
C ALA A 224 27.32 -1.31 7.68
N TYR A 225 26.05 -1.52 7.31
CA TYR A 225 25.15 -0.41 6.99
C TYR A 225 24.97 0.54 8.17
N LEU A 226 24.65 0.03 9.36
CA LEU A 226 24.46 0.86 10.55
C LEU A 226 25.74 1.61 10.97
N SER A 227 26.92 0.99 10.78
CA SER A 227 28.22 1.64 11.04
C SER A 227 28.60 2.68 9.99
N SER A 228 27.98 2.67 8.80
CA SER A 228 28.22 3.67 7.75
C SER A 228 27.38 4.93 7.90
N LEU A 229 26.43 4.96 8.84
CA LEU A 229 25.60 6.14 9.10
C LEU A 229 26.45 7.24 9.74
N LYS A 230 26.20 8.48 9.35
CA LYS A 230 26.92 9.67 9.86
C LYS A 230 26.68 9.91 11.35
N SER A 231 25.49 9.56 11.81
CA SER A 231 25.08 9.67 13.21
C SER A 231 24.22 8.46 13.61
N PRO A 232 24.14 8.12 14.92
CA PRO A 232 23.22 7.09 15.38
C PRO A 232 21.77 7.45 15.01
N PRO A 233 20.99 6.50 14.43
CA PRO A 233 19.62 6.77 14.06
C PRO A 233 18.74 6.89 15.32
N GLU A 234 17.76 7.78 15.29
CA GLU A 234 16.79 8.01 16.36
C GLU A 234 15.84 6.81 16.50
N LEU A 235 15.74 6.23 17.71
CA LEU A 235 14.76 5.17 17.98
C LEU A 235 13.35 5.76 18.12
N LEU A 236 12.46 5.42 17.22
CA LEU A 236 11.06 5.87 17.23
C LEU A 236 10.11 4.88 17.91
N LEU A 237 10.42 3.59 17.84
CA LEU A 237 9.56 2.53 18.37
C LEU A 237 10.38 1.28 18.66
N ASP A 238 10.12 0.66 19.82
CA ASP A 238 10.60 -0.67 20.18
C ASP A 238 9.41 -1.54 20.60
N LYS A 239 9.30 -2.73 20.02
CA LYS A 239 8.24 -3.69 20.30
C LYS A 239 8.77 -5.09 20.35
N HIS A 240 8.26 -5.87 21.32
CA HIS A 240 8.50 -7.31 21.43
C HIS A 240 7.18 -8.05 21.35
N TYR A 241 7.15 -9.14 20.62
CA TYR A 241 5.98 -9.99 20.52
C TYR A 241 6.37 -11.42 20.15
N LYS A 242 5.51 -12.38 20.47
CA LYS A 242 5.71 -13.79 20.15
C LYS A 242 4.96 -14.18 18.88
N SER A 243 5.61 -14.95 18.04
CA SER A 243 5.05 -15.52 16.82
C SER A 243 5.14 -17.05 16.86
N ASP A 244 4.07 -17.74 16.49
CA ASP A 244 4.04 -19.20 16.43
C ASP A 244 5.04 -19.82 15.45
N TYR A 245 5.55 -19.01 14.49
CA TYR A 245 6.45 -19.48 13.43
C TYR A 245 7.92 -19.22 13.68
N VAL A 246 8.26 -18.17 14.43
CA VAL A 246 9.65 -17.70 14.57
C VAL A 246 10.04 -17.39 16.02
N GLY A 247 9.17 -17.73 16.98
CA GLY A 247 9.38 -17.50 18.41
C GLY A 247 9.29 -16.00 18.75
N GLU A 248 10.16 -15.55 19.66
CA GLU A 248 10.24 -14.12 20.04
C GLU A 248 10.71 -13.25 18.87
N VAL A 249 10.03 -12.13 18.68
CA VAL A 249 10.34 -11.14 17.64
C VAL A 249 10.58 -9.79 18.31
N SER A 250 11.77 -9.22 18.10
CA SER A 250 12.05 -7.81 18.40
C SER A 250 11.87 -7.00 17.11
N TYR A 251 11.07 -5.95 17.17
CA TYR A 251 10.86 -4.98 16.09
C TYR A 251 11.24 -3.59 16.56
N ARG A 252 12.19 -2.98 15.89
CA ARG A 252 12.62 -1.61 16.15
C ARG A 252 12.51 -0.76 14.92
N LEU A 253 11.94 0.44 15.09
CA LEU A 253 11.83 1.45 14.04
C LEU A 253 12.72 2.63 14.41
N PHE A 254 13.59 2.98 13.50
CA PHE A 254 14.50 4.12 13.63
C PHE A 254 14.28 5.12 12.50
N LYS A 255 14.70 6.36 12.75
CA LYS A 255 14.81 7.39 11.73
C LYS A 255 16.28 7.75 11.54
N GLU A 256 16.72 7.76 10.30
CA GLU A 256 18.04 8.33 9.91
C GLU A 256 18.00 9.86 10.06
N SER A 257 19.10 10.43 10.55
CA SER A 257 19.30 11.88 10.69
C SER A 257 19.77 12.49 9.38
#